data_d9be2a14fe217c2eefcd2cf4f0fbe4d3
#
_entry.id   d9be2a14fe217c2eefcd2cf4f0fbe4d3
#
_cell.length_a   1.000
_cell.length_b   1.000
_cell.length_c   1.000
_cell.angle_alpha   90.00
_cell.angle_beta   90.00
_cell.angle_gamma   90.00
#
_symmetry.space_group_name_H-M   'P 1'
#
loop_
_entity.id
_entity.type
_entity.pdbx_description
1 polymer ?
#
loop_
_entity_poly.entity_id
_entity_poly.type
_entity_poly.pdbx_seq_one_letter_code
_entity_poly.pdbx_strand_id
1 'polypeptide(L)'
;MSPERWALERCWCKTLNMPKSEEVSRAFYAQLGAVGLAKRTRPEWDEKIIRALVEMLPRDARVLDLGCGYGRIALPLARAGYHVEGLDLSQNLIEAARATAGADGLRLGFVVGSMTSLPYTSMTFDAVICLWSAFNELLEEDDQARAISEMWRVLRSRGFALIEGPVYKEPSDAELDSRTRRGPENRVAWGLVEGIARPHYAHDERSFRRICEAGGVQRFEVFEREWAGRQRLFLRFDKPA
;
A
#
# COMPACT_ATOMS: atom_id res chain seq x y z
N MET A 1 29.32 -9.05 11.71
CA MET A 1 28.60 -8.60 10.48
C MET A 1 28.65 -9.77 9.49
N SER A 2 27.49 -10.26 9.02
CA SER A 2 27.46 -11.42 8.12
C SER A 2 27.92 -11.03 6.70
N PRO A 3 28.51 -11.96 5.94
CA PRO A 3 28.95 -11.72 4.55
C PRO A 3 27.81 -11.26 3.63
N GLU A 4 26.56 -11.64 3.94
CA GLU A 4 25.35 -11.29 3.18
C GLU A 4 25.01 -9.79 3.28
N ARG A 5 25.27 -9.16 4.42
CA ARG A 5 25.09 -7.72 4.60
C ARG A 5 26.06 -6.91 3.71
N TRP A 6 27.28 -7.40 3.52
CA TRP A 6 28.30 -6.81 2.64
C TRP A 6 27.98 -6.96 1.14
N ALA A 7 27.30 -8.03 0.75
CA ALA A 7 26.93 -8.25 -0.63
C ALA A 7 25.80 -7.28 -1.08
N LEU A 8 24.82 -7.03 -0.21
CA LEU A 8 23.77 -6.04 -0.45
C LEU A 8 24.33 -4.61 -0.53
N GLU A 9 25.27 -4.24 0.35
CA GLU A 9 25.89 -2.91 0.33
C GLU A 9 26.75 -2.65 -0.93
N ARG A 10 27.34 -3.68 -1.52
CA ARG A 10 28.16 -3.53 -2.74
C ARG A 10 27.34 -3.48 -4.03
N CYS A 11 26.20 -4.16 -4.10
CA CYS A 11 25.40 -4.25 -5.32
C CYS A 11 24.63 -2.95 -5.59
N TRP A 12 24.22 -2.23 -4.54
CA TRP A 12 23.33 -1.06 -4.65
C TRP A 12 24.03 0.29 -4.55
N CYS A 13 25.31 0.31 -4.14
CA CYS A 13 26.04 1.55 -3.88
C CYS A 13 26.74 2.15 -5.11
N LYS A 14 26.77 1.45 -6.25
CA LYS A 14 27.61 1.84 -7.41
C LYS A 14 26.87 2.36 -8.63
N THR A 15 25.55 2.38 -8.66
CA THR A 15 24.80 2.88 -9.81
C THR A 15 23.82 3.97 -9.40
N LEU A 16 23.92 5.10 -10.08
CA LEU A 16 23.01 6.26 -10.04
C LEU A 16 21.57 5.93 -10.52
N ASN A 17 21.28 4.67 -10.86
CA ASN A 17 19.95 4.19 -11.24
C ASN A 17 19.41 3.28 -10.16
N MET A 18 18.62 3.83 -9.24
CA MET A 18 17.75 3.00 -8.39
C MET A 18 16.76 2.25 -9.29
N PRO A 19 16.57 0.92 -9.10
CA PRO A 19 15.50 0.24 -9.83
C PRO A 19 14.17 0.88 -9.47
N LYS A 20 13.24 0.90 -10.41
CA LYS A 20 11.90 1.47 -10.19
C LYS A 20 11.24 0.78 -9.00
N SER A 21 10.49 1.53 -8.20
CA SER A 21 9.76 1.03 -7.01
C SER A 21 9.03 -0.28 -7.28
N GLU A 22 8.35 -0.36 -8.42
CA GLU A 22 7.59 -1.54 -8.79
C GLU A 22 8.45 -2.78 -9.05
N GLU A 23 9.66 -2.62 -9.60
CA GLU A 23 10.59 -3.73 -9.82
C GLU A 23 11.08 -4.30 -8.50
N VAL A 24 11.37 -3.41 -7.54
CA VAL A 24 11.78 -3.79 -6.18
C VAL A 24 10.66 -4.53 -5.48
N SER A 25 9.44 -4.00 -5.51
CA SER A 25 8.27 -4.64 -4.89
C SER A 25 7.95 -5.98 -5.53
N ARG A 26 7.97 -6.09 -6.87
CA ARG A 26 7.79 -7.37 -7.58
C ARG A 26 8.82 -8.42 -7.14
N ALA A 27 10.09 -8.07 -7.10
CA ALA A 27 11.17 -8.97 -6.70
C ALA A 27 11.01 -9.40 -5.24
N PHE A 28 10.67 -8.46 -4.35
CA PHE A 28 10.42 -8.74 -2.93
C PHE A 28 9.28 -9.74 -2.73
N TYR A 29 8.11 -9.48 -3.32
CA TYR A 29 6.95 -10.36 -3.14
C TYR A 29 7.05 -11.67 -3.93
N ALA A 30 7.79 -11.72 -5.04
CA ALA A 30 8.11 -12.97 -5.71
C ALA A 30 8.92 -13.91 -4.81
N GLN A 31 9.86 -13.36 -4.04
CA GLN A 31 10.69 -14.11 -3.10
C GLN A 31 9.93 -14.46 -1.80
N LEU A 32 9.19 -13.51 -1.22
CA LEU A 32 8.46 -13.72 0.04
C LEU A 32 7.27 -14.67 -0.13
N GLY A 33 6.52 -14.52 -1.21
CA GLY A 33 5.33 -15.28 -1.52
C GLY A 33 4.16 -15.06 -0.56
N ALA A 34 3.01 -15.64 -0.88
CA ALA A 34 1.80 -15.53 -0.06
C ALA A 34 1.97 -16.16 1.33
N VAL A 35 2.67 -17.30 1.42
CA VAL A 35 2.93 -17.98 2.70
C VAL A 35 3.82 -17.13 3.61
N GLY A 36 4.90 -16.55 3.09
CA GLY A 36 5.76 -15.66 3.86
C GLY A 36 5.03 -14.41 4.35
N LEU A 37 4.19 -13.83 3.49
CA LEU A 37 3.38 -12.68 3.87
C LEU A 37 2.32 -13.05 4.92
N ALA A 38 1.64 -14.20 4.79
CA ALA A 38 0.63 -14.68 5.73
C ALA A 38 1.19 -14.92 7.15
N LYS A 39 2.42 -15.38 7.30
CA LYS A 39 3.07 -15.54 8.61
C LYS A 39 3.20 -14.23 9.41
N ARG A 40 3.09 -13.10 8.74
CA ARG A 40 3.19 -11.76 9.34
C ARG A 40 1.83 -11.16 9.69
N THR A 41 0.75 -11.84 9.36
CA THR A 41 -0.60 -11.39 9.68
C THR A 41 -0.97 -11.71 11.12
N ARG A 42 -1.84 -10.91 11.66
CA ARG A 42 -2.45 -11.12 12.97
C ARG A 42 -3.96 -11.00 12.80
N PRO A 43 -4.69 -12.10 12.86
CA PRO A 43 -6.14 -12.12 12.61
C PRO A 43 -6.91 -11.10 13.45
N GLU A 44 -6.52 -10.92 14.71
CA GLU A 44 -7.13 -9.95 15.63
C GLU A 44 -6.98 -8.50 15.18
N TRP A 45 -5.94 -8.19 14.39
CA TRP A 45 -5.77 -6.87 13.79
C TRP A 45 -6.66 -6.70 12.57
N ASP A 46 -6.73 -7.74 11.74
CA ASP A 46 -7.56 -7.72 10.55
C ASP A 46 -9.04 -7.57 10.89
N GLU A 47 -9.53 -8.28 11.91
CA GLU A 47 -10.91 -8.16 12.39
C GLU A 47 -11.25 -6.72 12.80
N LYS A 48 -10.35 -6.05 13.55
CA LYS A 48 -10.54 -4.65 13.94
C LYS A 48 -10.60 -3.72 12.73
N ILE A 49 -9.72 -3.96 11.75
CA ILE A 49 -9.65 -3.16 10.53
C ILE A 49 -10.91 -3.35 9.70
N ILE A 50 -11.33 -4.59 9.48
CA ILE A 50 -12.55 -4.91 8.73
C ILE A 50 -13.78 -4.29 9.38
N ARG A 51 -13.90 -4.38 10.71
CA ARG A 51 -15.00 -3.73 11.45
C ARG A 51 -15.03 -2.23 11.21
N ALA A 52 -13.88 -1.55 11.34
CA ALA A 52 -13.79 -0.12 11.11
C ALA A 52 -14.11 0.26 9.65
N LEU A 53 -13.70 -0.55 8.67
CA LEU A 53 -14.06 -0.33 7.27
C LEU A 53 -15.56 -0.49 7.03
N VAL A 54 -16.18 -1.53 7.60
CA VAL A 54 -17.64 -1.76 7.49
C VAL A 54 -18.46 -0.60 8.08
N GLU A 55 -17.98 0.03 9.16
CA GLU A 55 -18.60 1.23 9.74
C GLU A 55 -18.48 2.47 8.83
N MET A 56 -17.42 2.57 8.02
CA MET A 56 -17.18 3.69 7.11
C MET A 56 -17.81 3.53 5.73
N LEU A 57 -17.91 2.30 5.25
CA LEU A 57 -18.37 2.00 3.90
C LEU A 57 -19.90 2.10 3.79
N PRO A 58 -20.44 2.73 2.73
CA PRO A 58 -21.86 2.62 2.41
C PRO A 58 -22.25 1.15 2.20
N ARG A 59 -23.52 0.82 2.44
CA ARG A 59 -24.04 -0.52 2.11
C ARG A 59 -23.89 -0.78 0.61
N ASP A 60 -23.54 -2.01 0.26
CA ASP A 60 -23.37 -2.47 -1.13
C ASP A 60 -22.30 -1.66 -1.92
N ALA A 61 -21.38 -1.00 -1.21
CA ALA A 61 -20.33 -0.20 -1.85
C ALA A 61 -19.46 -1.04 -2.79
N ARG A 62 -19.06 -0.41 -3.90
CA ARG A 62 -17.99 -0.92 -4.76
C ARG A 62 -16.65 -0.42 -4.22
N VAL A 63 -15.82 -1.35 -3.76
CA VAL A 63 -14.55 -1.08 -3.10
C VAL A 63 -13.38 -1.55 -3.96
N LEU A 64 -12.38 -0.72 -4.15
CA LEU A 64 -11.11 -1.08 -4.74
C LEU A 64 -10.05 -1.19 -3.63
N ASP A 65 -9.44 -2.37 -3.49
CA ASP A 65 -8.33 -2.65 -2.56
C ASP A 65 -7.01 -2.63 -3.34
N LEU A 66 -6.21 -1.58 -3.16
CA LEU A 66 -4.91 -1.38 -3.82
C LEU A 66 -3.75 -1.94 -2.98
N GLY A 67 -2.92 -2.77 -3.61
CA GLY A 67 -1.93 -3.55 -2.89
C GLY A 67 -2.60 -4.65 -2.06
N CYS A 68 -3.63 -5.29 -2.64
CA CYS A 68 -4.50 -6.25 -1.93
C CYS A 68 -3.78 -7.53 -1.49
N GLY A 69 -2.58 -7.78 -2.02
CA GLY A 69 -1.82 -8.99 -1.75
C GLY A 69 -2.60 -10.26 -2.06
N TYR A 70 -2.60 -11.19 -1.13
CA TYR A 70 -3.36 -12.44 -1.23
C TYR A 70 -4.84 -12.29 -0.80
N GLY A 71 -5.38 -11.06 -0.81
CA GLY A 71 -6.78 -10.77 -0.51
C GLY A 71 -7.10 -10.58 0.97
N ARG A 72 -6.12 -10.21 1.79
CA ARG A 72 -6.22 -10.06 3.25
C ARG A 72 -7.39 -9.20 3.71
N ILE A 73 -7.70 -8.11 2.99
CA ILE A 73 -8.82 -7.20 3.26
C ILE A 73 -9.97 -7.45 2.28
N ALA A 74 -9.65 -7.66 0.99
CA ALA A 74 -10.65 -7.84 -0.05
C ALA A 74 -11.58 -9.04 0.23
N LEU A 75 -11.06 -10.20 0.64
CA LEU A 75 -11.86 -11.39 0.90
C LEU A 75 -12.85 -11.21 2.07
N PRO A 76 -12.45 -10.71 3.25
CA PRO A 76 -13.40 -10.44 4.33
C PRO A 76 -14.48 -9.41 3.96
N LEU A 77 -14.13 -8.34 3.23
CA LEU A 77 -15.12 -7.37 2.75
C LEU A 77 -16.12 -8.02 1.78
N ALA A 78 -15.65 -8.88 0.87
CA ALA A 78 -16.55 -9.62 -0.02
C ALA A 78 -17.48 -10.57 0.76
N ARG A 79 -16.98 -11.25 1.82
CA ARG A 79 -17.82 -12.05 2.73
C ARG A 79 -18.85 -11.20 3.48
N ALA A 80 -18.53 -9.94 3.75
CA ALA A 80 -19.45 -8.97 4.36
C ALA A 80 -20.49 -8.39 3.37
N GLY A 81 -20.44 -8.79 2.09
CA GLY A 81 -21.44 -8.41 1.08
C GLY A 81 -21.06 -7.20 0.21
N TYR A 82 -19.82 -6.71 0.31
CA TYR A 82 -19.35 -5.63 -0.55
C TYR A 82 -18.92 -6.12 -1.95
N HIS A 83 -19.05 -5.26 -2.95
CA HIS A 83 -18.53 -5.51 -4.30
C HIS A 83 -17.07 -5.11 -4.36
N VAL A 84 -16.15 -6.07 -4.23
CA VAL A 84 -14.71 -5.79 -4.09
C VAL A 84 -13.96 -6.15 -5.35
N GLU A 85 -13.04 -5.26 -5.74
CA GLU A 85 -11.97 -5.51 -6.70
C GLU A 85 -10.63 -5.38 -5.97
N GLY A 86 -9.71 -6.32 -6.15
CA GLY A 86 -8.35 -6.26 -5.62
C GLY A 86 -7.33 -6.04 -6.73
N LEU A 87 -6.38 -5.16 -6.52
CA LEU A 87 -5.25 -4.94 -7.45
C LEU A 87 -3.93 -5.05 -6.69
N ASP A 88 -3.00 -5.81 -7.26
CA ASP A 88 -1.64 -5.95 -6.72
C ASP A 88 -0.62 -6.12 -7.86
N LEU A 89 0.61 -5.70 -7.63
CA LEU A 89 1.71 -5.89 -8.57
C LEU A 89 2.16 -7.34 -8.70
N SER A 90 1.94 -8.14 -7.68
CA SER A 90 2.50 -9.48 -7.53
C SER A 90 1.56 -10.55 -8.09
N GLN A 91 1.96 -11.18 -9.19
CA GLN A 91 1.23 -12.28 -9.83
C GLN A 91 0.95 -13.42 -8.85
N ASN A 92 1.95 -13.85 -8.08
CA ASN A 92 1.81 -14.98 -7.15
C ASN A 92 0.86 -14.68 -5.98
N LEU A 93 0.78 -13.43 -5.53
CA LEU A 93 -0.18 -13.02 -4.50
C LEU A 93 -1.61 -12.99 -5.06
N ILE A 94 -1.80 -12.47 -6.27
CA ILE A 94 -3.10 -12.47 -6.95
C ILE A 94 -3.59 -13.90 -7.23
N GLU A 95 -2.70 -14.81 -7.63
CA GLU A 95 -3.07 -16.23 -7.81
C GLU A 95 -3.53 -16.86 -6.50
N ALA A 96 -2.85 -16.60 -5.39
CA ALA A 96 -3.27 -17.06 -4.07
C ALA A 96 -4.62 -16.46 -3.65
N ALA A 97 -4.86 -15.16 -3.93
CA ALA A 97 -6.14 -14.50 -3.65
C ALA A 97 -7.29 -15.13 -4.44
N ARG A 98 -7.08 -15.38 -5.75
CA ARG A 98 -8.06 -16.04 -6.63
C ARG A 98 -8.36 -17.46 -6.17
N ALA A 99 -7.34 -18.22 -5.77
CA ALA A 99 -7.52 -19.59 -5.28
C ALA A 99 -8.38 -19.61 -4.02
N THR A 100 -8.14 -18.70 -3.07
CA THR A 100 -8.92 -18.60 -1.84
C THR A 100 -10.36 -18.14 -2.15
N ALA A 101 -10.56 -17.14 -3.01
CA ALA A 101 -11.90 -16.70 -3.42
C ALA A 101 -12.70 -17.83 -4.08
N GLY A 102 -12.07 -18.62 -4.96
CA GLY A 102 -12.69 -19.77 -5.62
C GLY A 102 -13.08 -20.85 -4.63
N ALA A 103 -12.21 -21.17 -3.66
CA ALA A 103 -12.50 -22.17 -2.62
C ALA A 103 -13.69 -21.74 -1.72
N ASP A 104 -13.81 -20.43 -1.46
CA ASP A 104 -14.89 -19.89 -0.65
C ASP A 104 -16.17 -19.56 -1.45
N GLY A 105 -16.19 -19.79 -2.75
CA GLY A 105 -17.32 -19.47 -3.64
C GLY A 105 -17.61 -17.98 -3.76
N LEU A 106 -16.63 -17.12 -3.47
CA LEU A 106 -16.77 -15.67 -3.51
C LEU A 106 -16.63 -15.14 -4.94
N ARG A 107 -17.48 -14.15 -5.27
CA ARG A 107 -17.44 -13.44 -6.56
C ARG A 107 -16.83 -12.06 -6.38
N LEU A 108 -15.51 -11.96 -6.60
CA LEU A 108 -14.78 -10.69 -6.62
C LEU A 108 -13.66 -10.78 -7.66
N GLY A 109 -13.28 -9.61 -8.21
CA GLY A 109 -12.17 -9.52 -9.18
C GLY A 109 -10.81 -9.36 -8.50
N PHE A 110 -9.79 -9.98 -9.08
CA PHE A 110 -8.40 -9.71 -8.72
C PHE A 110 -7.59 -9.46 -9.98
N VAL A 111 -6.86 -8.35 -10.03
CA VAL A 111 -6.10 -7.88 -11.19
C VAL A 111 -4.64 -7.70 -10.83
N VAL A 112 -3.75 -8.20 -11.68
CA VAL A 112 -2.32 -7.86 -11.61
C VAL A 112 -2.10 -6.53 -12.30
N GLY A 113 -1.65 -5.52 -11.57
CA GLY A 113 -1.50 -4.18 -12.12
C GLY A 113 -0.80 -3.21 -11.18
N SER A 114 -0.50 -2.04 -11.71
CA SER A 114 0.09 -0.93 -10.97
C SER A 114 -0.99 0.02 -10.44
N MET A 115 -0.81 0.52 -9.22
CA MET A 115 -1.66 1.59 -8.68
C MET A 115 -1.39 2.95 -9.34
N THR A 116 -0.30 3.08 -10.10
CA THR A 116 0.03 4.29 -10.87
C THR A 116 -0.66 4.35 -12.25
N SER A 117 -1.35 3.25 -12.65
CA SER A 117 -2.09 3.16 -13.91
C SER A 117 -3.20 2.11 -13.75
N LEU A 118 -4.34 2.53 -13.23
CA LEU A 118 -5.44 1.64 -12.90
C LEU A 118 -6.24 1.22 -14.13
N PRO A 119 -6.47 -0.09 -14.36
CA PRO A 119 -7.21 -0.61 -15.53
C PRO A 119 -8.73 -0.48 -15.38
N TYR A 120 -9.18 0.56 -14.72
CA TYR A 120 -10.61 0.83 -14.45
C TYR A 120 -11.04 2.14 -15.08
N THR A 121 -12.31 2.21 -15.46
CA THR A 121 -12.92 3.46 -15.93
C THR A 121 -13.06 4.46 -14.79
N SER A 122 -13.12 5.76 -15.17
CA SER A 122 -13.39 6.81 -14.19
C SER A 122 -14.74 6.59 -13.49
N MET A 123 -14.86 7.06 -12.25
CA MET A 123 -16.13 7.04 -11.50
C MET A 123 -16.72 5.63 -11.33
N THR A 124 -15.89 4.65 -10.97
CA THR A 124 -16.30 3.25 -10.82
C THR A 124 -16.55 2.86 -9.36
N PHE A 125 -15.77 3.38 -8.42
CA PHE A 125 -15.74 2.91 -7.04
C PHE A 125 -16.30 3.94 -6.06
N ASP A 126 -16.99 3.44 -5.04
CA ASP A 126 -17.48 4.25 -3.92
C ASP A 126 -16.37 4.46 -2.88
N ALA A 127 -15.43 3.51 -2.78
CA ALA A 127 -14.25 3.64 -1.95
C ALA A 127 -13.01 3.02 -2.61
N VAL A 128 -11.86 3.65 -2.39
CA VAL A 128 -10.52 3.12 -2.71
C VAL A 128 -9.74 3.03 -1.41
N ILE A 129 -9.27 1.84 -1.07
CA ILE A 129 -8.44 1.62 0.12
C ILE A 129 -7.05 1.15 -0.28
N CYS A 130 -6.03 1.63 0.42
CA CYS A 130 -4.64 1.20 0.26
C CYS A 130 -4.03 1.06 1.65
N LEU A 131 -4.03 -0.14 2.19
CA LEU A 131 -3.73 -0.43 3.59
C LEU A 131 -2.44 -1.23 3.74
N TRP A 132 -2.03 -1.43 4.99
CA TRP A 132 -0.85 -2.20 5.34
C TRP A 132 0.44 -1.69 4.69
N SER A 133 0.51 -0.36 4.51
CA SER A 133 1.68 0.32 3.96
C SER A 133 1.99 -0.01 2.50
N ALA A 134 1.03 -0.48 1.71
CA ALA A 134 1.26 -0.76 0.31
C ALA A 134 1.63 0.51 -0.48
N PHE A 135 1.04 1.66 -0.16
CA PHE A 135 1.37 2.95 -0.78
C PHE A 135 2.82 3.38 -0.50
N ASN A 136 3.35 3.03 0.67
CA ASN A 136 4.73 3.35 1.05
C ASN A 136 5.80 2.61 0.22
N GLU A 137 5.41 1.67 -0.62
CA GLU A 137 6.31 0.97 -1.53
C GLU A 137 6.57 1.73 -2.84
N LEU A 138 5.78 2.78 -3.13
CA LEU A 138 6.12 3.77 -4.13
C LEU A 138 7.20 4.68 -3.55
N LEU A 139 8.42 4.61 -4.08
CA LEU A 139 9.57 5.31 -3.53
C LEU A 139 9.76 6.71 -4.13
N GLU A 140 9.19 6.95 -5.31
CA GLU A 140 9.26 8.20 -6.04
C GLU A 140 7.96 9.01 -5.86
N GLU A 141 8.09 10.30 -5.51
CA GLU A 141 6.93 11.19 -5.29
C GLU A 141 6.08 11.37 -6.57
N ASP A 142 6.68 11.29 -7.76
CA ASP A 142 5.95 11.34 -9.03
C ASP A 142 5.04 10.11 -9.23
N ASP A 143 5.48 8.92 -8.82
CA ASP A 143 4.67 7.70 -8.85
C ASP A 143 3.55 7.76 -7.81
N GLN A 144 3.85 8.30 -6.64
CA GLN A 144 2.86 8.54 -5.59
C GLN A 144 1.77 9.52 -6.05
N ALA A 145 2.16 10.65 -6.66
CA ALA A 145 1.23 11.63 -7.21
C ALA A 145 0.35 11.03 -8.32
N ARG A 146 0.94 10.20 -9.21
CA ARG A 146 0.17 9.47 -10.22
C ARG A 146 -0.85 8.51 -9.58
N ALA A 147 -0.45 7.77 -8.55
CA ALA A 147 -1.36 6.87 -7.85
C ALA A 147 -2.52 7.64 -7.18
N ILE A 148 -2.25 8.80 -6.55
CA ILE A 148 -3.30 9.69 -6.02
C ILE A 148 -4.25 10.15 -7.12
N SER A 149 -3.72 10.58 -8.27
CA SER A 149 -4.53 11.00 -9.43
C SER A 149 -5.41 9.87 -9.96
N GLU A 150 -4.89 8.65 -10.03
CA GLU A 150 -5.63 7.47 -10.46
C GLU A 150 -6.73 7.09 -9.45
N MET A 151 -6.43 7.11 -8.15
CA MET A 151 -7.45 6.92 -7.11
C MET A 151 -8.57 7.94 -7.23
N TRP A 152 -8.21 9.23 -7.41
CA TRP A 152 -9.20 10.29 -7.63
C TRP A 152 -10.05 10.06 -8.89
N ARG A 153 -9.41 9.65 -9.98
CA ARG A 153 -10.08 9.40 -11.27
C ARG A 153 -11.16 8.32 -11.15
N VAL A 154 -10.82 7.20 -10.49
CA VAL A 154 -11.72 6.03 -10.40
C VAL A 154 -12.80 6.17 -9.32
N LEU A 155 -12.64 7.10 -8.38
CA LEU A 155 -13.67 7.41 -7.39
C LEU A 155 -14.90 8.04 -8.02
N ARG A 156 -16.08 7.63 -7.60
CA ARG A 156 -17.37 8.28 -7.87
C ARG A 156 -17.49 9.59 -7.09
N SER A 157 -18.40 10.44 -7.51
CA SER A 157 -18.88 11.54 -6.65
C SER A 157 -19.33 10.99 -5.31
N ARG A 158 -18.99 11.67 -4.22
CA ARG A 158 -19.21 11.27 -2.82
C ARG A 158 -18.45 10.02 -2.38
N GLY A 159 -17.57 9.47 -3.21
CA GLY A 159 -16.66 8.39 -2.85
C GLY A 159 -15.44 8.93 -2.09
N PHE A 160 -14.71 8.04 -1.44
CA PHE A 160 -13.50 8.39 -0.69
C PHE A 160 -12.34 7.45 -0.97
N ALA A 161 -11.12 7.97 -0.78
CA ALA A 161 -9.91 7.14 -0.67
C ALA A 161 -9.40 7.16 0.76
N LEU A 162 -8.84 6.03 1.20
CA LEU A 162 -8.17 5.88 2.48
C LEU A 162 -6.84 5.16 2.29
N ILE A 163 -5.76 5.85 2.59
CA ILE A 163 -4.39 5.31 2.54
C ILE A 163 -3.88 5.22 3.96
N GLU A 164 -3.21 4.12 4.31
CA GLU A 164 -2.67 3.90 5.63
C GLU A 164 -1.19 3.48 5.56
N GLY A 165 -0.38 4.02 6.47
CA GLY A 165 1.03 3.72 6.56
C GLY A 165 1.61 3.91 7.97
N PRO A 166 2.91 3.64 8.15
CA PRO A 166 3.59 3.91 9.41
C PRO A 166 3.71 5.42 9.65
N VAL A 167 3.63 5.82 10.91
CA VAL A 167 3.96 7.19 11.31
C VAL A 167 5.44 7.43 11.03
N TYR A 168 5.75 8.52 10.32
CA TYR A 168 7.13 8.95 10.12
C TYR A 168 7.79 9.28 11.47
N LYS A 169 9.00 8.80 11.62
CA LYS A 169 9.88 9.19 12.72
C LYS A 169 11.17 9.75 12.14
N GLU A 170 11.59 10.89 12.64
CA GLU A 170 12.89 11.42 12.27
C GLU A 170 13.96 10.36 12.53
N PRO A 171 14.82 10.09 11.53
CA PRO A 171 15.90 9.14 11.71
C PRO A 171 16.88 9.66 12.77
N SER A 172 17.37 8.79 13.63
CA SER A 172 18.47 9.10 14.54
C SER A 172 19.79 9.27 13.77
N ASP A 173 20.75 9.95 14.38
CA ASP A 173 22.10 10.11 13.80
C ASP A 173 22.73 8.75 13.44
N ALA A 174 22.53 7.74 14.28
CA ALA A 174 22.99 6.37 14.02
C ALA A 174 22.31 5.73 12.78
N GLU A 175 21.04 6.02 12.53
CA GLU A 175 20.32 5.54 11.33
C GLU A 175 20.80 6.28 10.08
N LEU A 176 21.09 7.56 10.18
CA LEU A 176 21.69 8.35 9.09
C LEU A 176 23.11 7.86 8.76
N ASP A 177 23.92 7.61 9.77
CA ASP A 177 25.27 7.06 9.62
C ASP A 177 25.27 5.64 9.05
N SER A 178 24.31 4.82 9.39
CA SER A 178 24.22 3.42 8.92
C SER A 178 23.84 3.29 7.45
N ARG A 179 23.57 4.41 6.76
CA ARG A 179 23.12 4.46 5.36
C ARG A 179 21.84 3.68 5.09
N THR A 180 21.02 3.48 6.12
CA THR A 180 19.71 2.81 5.99
C THR A 180 18.62 3.73 5.45
N ARG A 181 18.88 5.04 5.38
CA ARG A 181 17.98 6.07 4.85
C ARG A 181 18.54 6.69 3.58
N ARG A 182 17.71 6.91 2.58
CA ARG A 182 18.07 7.44 1.26
C ARG A 182 16.93 8.23 0.64
N GLY A 183 17.23 8.83 -0.52
CA GLY A 183 16.26 9.60 -1.29
C GLY A 183 16.07 11.02 -0.76
N PRO A 184 15.14 11.78 -1.35
CA PRO A 184 14.80 13.13 -0.91
C PRO A 184 14.49 13.15 0.58
N GLU A 185 15.09 14.07 1.33
CA GLU A 185 14.88 14.25 2.78
C GLU A 185 15.06 12.96 3.60
N ASN A 186 15.89 11.98 3.14
CA ASN A 186 16.07 10.68 3.80
C ASN A 186 14.76 9.90 4.04
N ARG A 187 13.77 10.07 3.17
CA ARG A 187 12.44 9.47 3.31
C ARG A 187 12.38 7.99 3.01
N VAL A 188 13.31 7.47 2.19
CA VAL A 188 13.35 6.03 1.88
C VAL A 188 14.12 5.30 2.96
N ALA A 189 13.43 4.49 3.74
CA ALA A 189 14.01 3.61 4.74
C ALA A 189 14.18 2.20 4.19
N TRP A 190 15.31 1.56 4.48
CA TRP A 190 15.58 0.17 4.13
C TRP A 190 15.49 -0.72 5.36
N GLY A 191 14.74 -1.79 5.25
CA GLY A 191 14.60 -2.80 6.28
C GLY A 191 14.77 -4.21 5.70
N LEU A 192 14.85 -5.20 6.58
CA LEU A 192 14.86 -6.62 6.22
C LEU A 192 13.57 -7.26 6.69
N VAL A 193 12.95 -8.02 5.79
CA VAL A 193 11.77 -8.84 6.06
C VAL A 193 12.11 -10.26 5.66
N GLU A 194 12.16 -11.19 6.61
CA GLU A 194 12.61 -12.57 6.37
C GLU A 194 13.97 -12.66 5.65
N GLY A 195 14.88 -11.74 5.97
CA GLY A 195 16.19 -11.63 5.30
C GLY A 195 16.19 -10.95 3.93
N ILE A 196 15.02 -10.55 3.41
CA ILE A 196 14.88 -9.89 2.10
C ILE A 196 14.84 -8.39 2.31
N ALA A 197 15.64 -7.63 1.54
CA ALA A 197 15.65 -6.17 1.61
C ALA A 197 14.32 -5.59 1.11
N ARG A 198 13.71 -4.72 1.91
CA ARG A 198 12.48 -4.03 1.58
C ARG A 198 12.63 -2.54 1.87
N PRO A 199 12.70 -1.70 0.84
CA PRO A 199 12.59 -0.26 1.02
C PRO A 199 11.14 0.16 1.23
N HIS A 200 10.93 1.29 1.90
CA HIS A 200 9.65 1.95 1.99
C HIS A 200 9.85 3.45 2.15
N TYR A 201 8.94 4.22 1.58
CA TYR A 201 8.90 5.66 1.75
C TYR A 201 8.15 5.98 3.05
N ALA A 202 8.74 6.84 3.88
CA ALA A 202 8.14 7.27 5.15
C ALA A 202 7.42 8.60 4.96
N HIS A 203 6.09 8.58 5.08
CA HIS A 203 5.24 9.76 4.94
C HIS A 203 5.03 10.50 6.25
N ASP A 204 4.87 11.82 6.12
CA ASP A 204 4.30 12.71 7.11
C ASP A 204 3.25 13.61 6.43
N GLU A 205 2.65 14.55 7.16
CA GLU A 205 1.67 15.47 6.60
C GLU A 205 2.23 16.30 5.44
N ARG A 206 3.51 16.73 5.52
CA ARG A 206 4.14 17.56 4.48
C ARG A 206 4.29 16.81 3.17
N SER A 207 4.78 15.56 3.23
CA SER A 207 4.91 14.73 2.03
C SER A 207 3.55 14.39 1.42
N PHE A 208 2.54 14.05 2.23
CA PHE A 208 1.19 13.83 1.73
C PHE A 208 0.59 15.07 1.09
N ARG A 209 0.84 16.26 1.64
CA ARG A 209 0.40 17.53 1.04
C ARG A 209 0.99 17.70 -0.36
N ARG A 210 2.31 17.57 -0.51
CA ARG A 210 2.99 17.69 -1.81
C ARG A 210 2.42 16.74 -2.87
N ILE A 211 2.28 15.45 -2.52
CA ILE A 211 1.81 14.44 -3.49
C ILE A 211 0.32 14.58 -3.81
N CYS A 212 -0.52 15.01 -2.87
CA CYS A 212 -1.93 15.31 -3.13
C CYS A 212 -2.07 16.50 -4.08
N GLU A 213 -1.36 17.59 -3.82
CA GLU A 213 -1.34 18.77 -4.70
C GLU A 213 -0.86 18.41 -6.11
N ALA A 214 0.23 17.68 -6.23
CA ALA A 214 0.77 17.19 -7.52
C ALA A 214 -0.19 16.20 -8.22
N GLY A 215 -0.93 15.39 -7.47
CA GLY A 215 -1.95 14.47 -7.96
C GLY A 215 -3.31 15.11 -8.25
N GLY A 216 -3.44 16.42 -8.06
CA GLY A 216 -4.66 17.20 -8.35
C GLY A 216 -5.74 17.11 -7.27
N VAL A 217 -5.42 16.63 -6.08
CA VAL A 217 -6.33 16.53 -4.93
C VAL A 217 -6.11 17.69 -3.98
N GLN A 218 -7.08 18.62 -3.90
CA GLN A 218 -6.97 19.84 -3.10
C GLN A 218 -7.53 19.72 -1.69
N ARG A 219 -8.47 18.81 -1.47
CA ARG A 219 -9.11 18.58 -0.16
C ARG A 219 -8.81 17.20 0.33
N PHE A 220 -8.06 17.12 1.38
CA PHE A 220 -7.65 15.89 2.04
C PHE A 220 -7.42 16.14 3.52
N GLU A 221 -7.41 15.09 4.29
CA GLU A 221 -7.11 15.05 5.71
C GLU A 221 -5.96 14.08 5.95
N VAL A 222 -4.97 14.50 6.75
CA VAL A 222 -3.90 13.65 7.26
C VAL A 222 -4.04 13.57 8.75
N PHE A 223 -4.14 12.38 9.29
CA PHE A 223 -4.33 12.19 10.72
C PHE A 223 -3.64 10.92 11.22
N GLU A 224 -3.30 10.94 12.51
CA GLU A 224 -2.81 9.76 13.20
C GLU A 224 -3.92 9.12 14.01
N ARG A 225 -3.97 7.81 14.00
CA ARG A 225 -4.92 7.03 14.80
C ARG A 225 -4.30 5.72 15.22
N GLU A 226 -4.67 5.26 16.41
CA GLU A 226 -4.41 3.88 16.76
C GLU A 226 -5.25 2.94 15.90
N TRP A 227 -4.55 2.05 15.21
CA TRP A 227 -5.15 1.08 14.31
C TRP A 227 -4.50 -0.27 14.54
N ALA A 228 -5.31 -1.24 14.93
CA ALA A 228 -4.84 -2.58 15.24
C ALA A 228 -3.66 -2.63 16.25
N GLY A 229 -3.72 -1.81 17.30
CA GLY A 229 -2.72 -1.77 18.37
C GLY A 229 -1.43 -1.04 18.02
N ARG A 230 -1.43 -0.22 16.96
CA ARG A 230 -0.30 0.63 16.55
C ARG A 230 -0.77 2.02 16.15
N GLN A 231 0.05 3.03 16.43
CA GLN A 231 -0.14 4.35 15.85
C GLN A 231 0.16 4.29 14.36
N ARG A 232 -0.80 4.72 13.55
CA ARG A 232 -0.72 4.73 12.10
C ARG A 232 -1.06 6.10 11.55
N LEU A 233 -0.44 6.45 10.45
CA LEU A 233 -0.71 7.66 9.68
C LEU A 233 -1.71 7.34 8.57
N PHE A 234 -2.72 8.18 8.45
CA PHE A 234 -3.75 8.07 7.42
C PHE A 234 -3.77 9.30 6.53
N LEU A 235 -3.99 9.07 5.27
CA LEU A 235 -4.44 10.07 4.31
C LEU A 235 -5.85 9.70 3.84
N ARG A 236 -6.78 10.62 3.97
CA ARG A 236 -8.14 10.51 3.43
C ARG A 236 -8.46 11.68 2.52
N PHE A 237 -9.10 11.40 1.41
CA PHE A 237 -9.72 12.42 0.59
C PHE A 237 -11.08 11.95 0.07
N ASP A 238 -12.02 12.87 0.03
CA ASP A 238 -13.40 12.62 -0.38
C ASP A 238 -13.68 13.40 -1.68
N LYS A 239 -14.27 12.72 -2.67
CA LYS A 239 -14.64 13.34 -3.93
C LYS A 239 -15.98 14.05 -3.77
N PRO A 240 -16.08 15.36 -4.08
CA PRO A 240 -17.33 16.08 -3.94
C PRO A 240 -18.46 15.51 -4.81
N ALA A 241 -19.69 15.97 -4.53
CA ALA A 241 -20.89 15.61 -5.29
C ALA A 241 -20.86 16.13 -6.72
#